data_7eda2cbc6dbea5efbd74215e52b1d48f
#
_entry.id   7eda2cbc6dbea5efbd74215e52b1d48f
#
_cell.length_a   1.000
_cell.length_b   1.000
_cell.length_c   1.000
_cell.angle_alpha   90.00
_cell.angle_beta   90.00
_cell.angle_gamma   90.00
#
_symmetry.space_group_name_H-M   'P 1'
#
loop_
_entity.id
_entity.type
_entity.pdbx_description
1 polymer ?
#
loop_
_entity_poly.entity_id
_entity_poly.type
_entity_poly.pdbx_seq_one_letter_code
_entity_poly.pdbx_strand_id
1 'polypeptide(L)'
;NRGAESKADRVEEVWGMVRMMYDVFNEWRNNRVYYHQIGLLTLYIKRKNKDPTQGALEVVNLLRELCKAYRDELTADFDAILMKKIGEMSAITSSKKLSEIAYGEDDDELRKVLLLYCMEISMQQVQDAPNFPFHLMDKYQVYSLEHIHPQNLKDAEIDFETLKSWYE
;
A
#
# COMPACT_ATOMS: atom_id res chain seq x y z
N ASN A 1 -18.52 -13.63 -43.49
CA ASN A 1 -18.52 -12.16 -43.31
C ASN A 1 -18.47 -11.86 -41.81
N ARG A 2 -17.26 -11.81 -41.22
CA ARG A 2 -17.06 -11.16 -39.95
C ARG A 2 -17.10 -9.67 -40.24
N GLY A 3 -18.20 -9.01 -39.86
CA GLY A 3 -18.36 -7.58 -40.04
C GLY A 3 -17.20 -6.85 -39.37
N ALA A 4 -16.54 -6.00 -40.12
CA ALA A 4 -15.58 -5.07 -39.57
C ALA A 4 -16.33 -4.17 -38.58
N GLU A 5 -16.04 -4.28 -37.29
CA GLU A 5 -16.47 -3.29 -36.33
C GLU A 5 -16.14 -1.90 -36.84
N SER A 6 -17.14 -1.04 -36.82
CA SER A 6 -16.92 0.31 -37.31
C SER A 6 -15.90 1.01 -36.39
N LYS A 7 -15.12 1.92 -36.98
CA LYS A 7 -14.17 2.71 -36.17
C LYS A 7 -14.89 3.49 -35.06
N ALA A 8 -16.14 3.85 -35.27
CA ALA A 8 -17.00 4.50 -34.29
C ALA A 8 -17.33 3.57 -33.11
N ASP A 9 -17.70 2.31 -33.39
CA ASP A 9 -18.04 1.33 -32.36
C ASP A 9 -16.85 1.10 -31.43
N ARG A 10 -15.63 0.98 -31.96
CA ARG A 10 -14.39 0.86 -31.16
C ARG A 10 -14.10 2.10 -30.32
N VAL A 11 -14.35 3.29 -30.83
CA VAL A 11 -14.16 4.53 -30.07
C VAL A 11 -15.14 4.59 -28.91
N GLU A 12 -16.41 4.22 -29.15
CA GLU A 12 -17.43 4.20 -28.11
C GLU A 12 -17.12 3.15 -27.02
N GLU A 13 -16.66 1.96 -27.40
CA GLU A 13 -16.22 0.92 -26.46
C GLU A 13 -15.05 1.40 -25.59
N VAL A 14 -14.00 1.96 -26.19
CA VAL A 14 -12.85 2.51 -25.45
C VAL A 14 -13.27 3.63 -24.50
N TRP A 15 -14.15 4.52 -24.97
CA TRP A 15 -14.65 5.62 -24.15
C TRP A 15 -15.53 5.13 -22.99
N GLY A 16 -16.34 4.10 -23.22
CA GLY A 16 -17.09 3.40 -22.18
C GLY A 16 -16.18 2.80 -21.11
N MET A 17 -15.08 2.16 -21.53
CA MET A 17 -14.08 1.61 -20.63
C MET A 17 -13.39 2.70 -19.79
N VAL A 18 -12.97 3.81 -20.40
CA VAL A 18 -12.34 4.94 -19.69
C VAL A 18 -13.28 5.52 -18.64
N ARG A 19 -14.56 5.71 -18.99
CA ARG A 19 -15.58 6.22 -18.06
C ARG A 19 -15.78 5.27 -16.88
N MET A 20 -15.92 3.99 -17.17
CA MET A 20 -16.07 2.96 -16.14
C MET A 20 -14.87 2.94 -15.18
N MET A 21 -13.65 2.98 -15.69
CA MET A 21 -12.45 3.03 -14.86
C MET A 21 -12.41 4.29 -13.99
N TYR A 22 -12.81 5.43 -14.54
CA TYR A 22 -12.90 6.69 -13.78
C TYR A 22 -13.86 6.58 -12.60
N ASP A 23 -15.06 6.00 -12.83
CA ASP A 23 -16.06 5.83 -11.79
C ASP A 23 -15.56 4.90 -10.68
N VAL A 24 -14.95 3.78 -11.04
CA VAL A 24 -14.34 2.81 -10.09
C VAL A 24 -13.22 3.47 -9.27
N PHE A 25 -12.31 4.21 -9.92
CA PHE A 25 -11.23 4.87 -9.20
C PHE A 25 -11.73 5.97 -8.28
N ASN A 26 -12.78 6.69 -8.67
CA ASN A 26 -13.40 7.69 -7.83
C ASN A 26 -14.06 7.06 -6.59
N GLU A 27 -14.71 5.92 -6.76
CA GLU A 27 -15.28 5.14 -5.65
C GLU A 27 -14.19 4.65 -4.70
N TRP A 28 -13.12 4.04 -5.21
CA TRP A 28 -11.99 3.59 -4.38
C TRP A 28 -11.30 4.74 -3.64
N ARG A 29 -11.17 5.90 -4.28
CA ARG A 29 -10.62 7.10 -3.64
C ARG A 29 -11.46 7.57 -2.46
N ASN A 30 -12.78 7.48 -2.57
CA ASN A 30 -13.72 7.91 -1.54
C ASN A 30 -13.99 6.83 -0.48
N ASN A 31 -13.69 5.57 -0.78
CA ASN A 31 -13.74 4.50 0.19
C ASN A 31 -12.40 4.38 0.91
N ARG A 32 -12.38 4.73 2.20
CA ARG A 32 -11.15 4.76 3.00
C ARG A 32 -10.40 3.44 3.01
N VAL A 33 -11.10 2.31 3.10
CA VAL A 33 -10.49 0.98 3.12
C VAL A 33 -9.84 0.68 1.77
N TYR A 34 -10.55 0.86 0.67
CA TYR A 34 -10.01 0.62 -0.68
C TYR A 34 -8.84 1.54 -1.01
N TYR A 35 -8.94 2.82 -0.64
CA TYR A 35 -7.83 3.76 -0.82
C TYR A 35 -6.54 3.23 -0.19
N HIS A 36 -6.62 2.76 1.07
CA HIS A 36 -5.44 2.31 1.79
C HIS A 36 -4.94 0.95 1.30
N GLN A 37 -5.82 -0.01 1.06
CA GLN A 37 -5.44 -1.33 0.57
C GLN A 37 -4.82 -1.30 -0.82
N ILE A 38 -5.45 -0.58 -1.76
CA ILE A 38 -4.95 -0.46 -3.13
C ILE A 38 -3.68 0.40 -3.16
N GLY A 39 -3.62 1.47 -2.37
CA GLY A 39 -2.42 2.29 -2.20
C GLY A 39 -1.22 1.47 -1.71
N LEU A 40 -1.43 0.60 -0.72
CA LEU A 40 -0.41 -0.31 -0.20
C LEU A 40 0.10 -1.27 -1.28
N LEU A 41 -0.80 -1.91 -2.04
CA LEU A 41 -0.42 -2.81 -3.14
C LEU A 41 0.42 -2.10 -4.21
N THR A 42 0.02 -0.89 -4.61
CA THR A 42 0.77 -0.09 -5.58
C THR A 42 2.15 0.30 -5.06
N LEU A 43 2.25 0.62 -3.77
CA LEU A 43 3.52 0.94 -3.12
C LEU A 43 4.47 -0.26 -3.10
N TYR A 44 3.98 -1.46 -2.77
CA TYR A 44 4.79 -2.68 -2.78
C TYR A 44 5.33 -3.01 -4.18
N ILE A 45 4.49 -2.88 -5.21
CA ILE A 45 4.92 -3.11 -6.60
C ILE A 45 6.05 -2.15 -6.98
N LYS A 46 5.89 -0.87 -6.73
CA LYS A 46 6.90 0.14 -7.06
C LYS A 46 8.22 -0.11 -6.35
N ARG A 47 8.17 -0.55 -5.10
CA ARG A 47 9.37 -0.86 -4.31
C ARG A 47 10.10 -2.10 -4.73
N LYS A 48 9.35 -3.15 -5.11
CA LYS A 48 9.92 -4.38 -5.61
C LYS A 48 10.69 -4.17 -6.91
N ASN A 49 10.24 -3.23 -7.74
CA ASN A 49 10.82 -2.98 -9.06
C ASN A 49 11.90 -1.89 -8.97
N LYS A 50 13.13 -2.25 -9.35
CA LYS A 50 14.24 -1.29 -9.46
C LYS A 50 14.09 -0.37 -10.68
N ASP A 51 13.41 -0.83 -11.73
CA ASP A 51 13.06 -0.05 -12.91
C ASP A 51 11.71 0.64 -12.72
N PRO A 52 11.66 1.98 -12.66
CA PRO A 52 10.41 2.72 -12.51
C PRO A 52 9.39 2.45 -13.62
N THR A 53 9.85 2.21 -14.85
CA THR A 53 8.98 1.92 -16.01
C THR A 53 8.29 0.59 -15.84
N GLN A 54 9.04 -0.43 -15.45
CA GLN A 54 8.50 -1.76 -15.16
C GLN A 54 7.54 -1.72 -13.97
N GLY A 55 7.90 -1.00 -12.91
CA GLY A 55 7.03 -0.79 -11.76
C GLY A 55 5.71 -0.11 -12.12
N ALA A 56 5.75 0.92 -12.96
CA ALA A 56 4.56 1.61 -13.45
C ALA A 56 3.66 0.66 -14.28
N LEU A 57 4.25 -0.15 -15.15
CA LEU A 57 3.51 -1.12 -15.97
C LEU A 57 2.81 -2.17 -15.09
N GLU A 58 3.50 -2.70 -14.08
CA GLU A 58 2.92 -3.66 -13.15
C GLU A 58 1.78 -3.04 -12.32
N VAL A 59 1.90 -1.78 -11.90
CA VAL A 59 0.81 -1.05 -11.24
C VAL A 59 -0.40 -0.92 -12.17
N VAL A 60 -0.20 -0.54 -13.43
CA VAL A 60 -1.31 -0.45 -14.41
C VAL A 60 -2.00 -1.80 -14.60
N ASN A 61 -1.23 -2.88 -14.68
CA ASN A 61 -1.79 -4.24 -14.82
C ASN A 61 -2.58 -4.65 -13.56
N LEU A 62 -2.06 -4.38 -12.36
CA LEU A 62 -2.78 -4.60 -11.12
C LEU A 62 -4.11 -3.83 -11.10
N LEU A 63 -4.09 -2.53 -11.38
CA LEU A 63 -5.29 -1.70 -11.35
C LEU A 63 -6.33 -2.17 -12.36
N ARG A 64 -5.91 -2.61 -13.56
CA ARG A 64 -6.81 -3.19 -14.56
C ARG A 64 -7.46 -4.48 -14.10
N GLU A 65 -6.67 -5.36 -13.47
CA GLU A 65 -7.17 -6.62 -12.89
C GLU A 65 -8.17 -6.34 -11.76
N LEU A 66 -7.84 -5.42 -10.85
CA LEU A 66 -8.73 -5.03 -9.76
C LEU A 66 -10.02 -4.37 -10.26
N CYS A 67 -9.96 -3.50 -11.28
CA CYS A 67 -11.16 -2.92 -11.88
C CYS A 67 -12.11 -4.00 -12.46
N LYS A 68 -11.53 -5.02 -13.09
CA LYS A 68 -12.32 -6.13 -13.62
C LYS A 68 -12.97 -6.92 -12.47
N ALA A 69 -12.19 -7.30 -11.46
CA ALA A 69 -12.70 -8.02 -10.29
C ALA A 69 -13.79 -7.22 -9.55
N TYR A 70 -13.59 -5.92 -9.34
CA TYR A 70 -14.55 -5.05 -8.66
C TYR A 70 -15.91 -4.98 -9.36
N ARG A 71 -15.91 -5.05 -10.70
CA ARG A 71 -17.12 -5.03 -11.50
C ARG A 71 -17.82 -6.38 -11.56
N ASP A 72 -17.04 -7.46 -11.65
CA ASP A 72 -17.54 -8.79 -11.97
C ASP A 72 -17.90 -9.59 -10.70
N GLU A 73 -17.41 -9.18 -9.53
CA GLU A 73 -17.57 -9.88 -8.27
C GLU A 73 -18.49 -9.13 -7.28
N LEU A 74 -18.99 -9.86 -6.28
CA LEU A 74 -19.66 -9.26 -5.13
C LEU A 74 -18.65 -8.53 -4.24
N THR A 75 -19.08 -7.52 -3.49
CA THR A 75 -18.22 -6.72 -2.61
C THR A 75 -17.40 -7.58 -1.66
N ALA A 76 -18.00 -8.58 -1.03
CA ALA A 76 -17.29 -9.48 -0.12
C ALA A 76 -16.20 -10.31 -0.80
N ASP A 77 -16.40 -10.70 -2.07
CA ASP A 77 -15.42 -11.44 -2.85
C ASP A 77 -14.26 -10.51 -3.28
N PHE A 78 -14.57 -9.26 -3.60
CA PHE A 78 -13.54 -8.26 -3.90
C PHE A 78 -12.66 -7.96 -2.69
N ASP A 79 -13.24 -7.81 -1.50
CA ASP A 79 -12.49 -7.63 -0.25
C ASP A 79 -11.56 -8.83 0.01
N ALA A 80 -12.03 -10.05 -0.22
CA ALA A 80 -11.20 -11.25 -0.10
C ALA A 80 -10.04 -11.27 -1.11
N ILE A 81 -10.27 -10.81 -2.35
CA ILE A 81 -9.22 -10.67 -3.38
C ILE A 81 -8.16 -9.67 -2.93
N LEU A 82 -8.56 -8.50 -2.41
CA LEU A 82 -7.62 -7.50 -1.90
C LEU A 82 -6.79 -8.04 -0.74
N MET A 83 -7.44 -8.64 0.25
CA MET A 83 -6.74 -9.22 1.42
C MET A 83 -5.76 -10.31 1.02
N LYS A 84 -6.14 -11.20 0.10
CA LYS A 84 -5.26 -12.22 -0.44
C LYS A 84 -4.02 -11.61 -1.12
N LYS A 85 -4.22 -10.62 -2.00
CA LYS A 85 -3.11 -9.94 -2.68
C LYS A 85 -2.19 -9.22 -1.69
N ILE A 86 -2.72 -8.56 -0.68
CA ILE A 86 -1.94 -7.93 0.38
C ILE A 86 -1.11 -8.99 1.11
N GLY A 87 -1.71 -10.11 1.50
CA GLY A 87 -1.02 -11.21 2.14
C GLY A 87 0.13 -11.76 1.30
N GLU A 88 -0.09 -11.99 0.00
CA GLU A 88 0.92 -12.48 -0.93
C GLU A 88 2.08 -11.49 -1.13
N MET A 89 1.80 -10.19 -1.21
CA MET A 89 2.80 -9.15 -1.49
C MET A 89 3.54 -8.69 -0.24
N SER A 90 2.85 -8.70 0.90
CA SER A 90 3.46 -8.38 2.19
C SER A 90 4.15 -9.58 2.82
N ALA A 91 4.08 -10.78 2.16
CA ALA A 91 4.55 -12.02 2.73
C ALA A 91 5.82 -11.80 3.54
N ILE A 92 5.66 -11.82 4.85
CA ILE A 92 6.76 -11.93 5.80
C ILE A 92 7.30 -13.33 5.54
N THR A 93 8.28 -13.39 4.67
CA THR A 93 8.85 -14.67 4.19
C THR A 93 9.74 -15.33 5.23
N SER A 94 10.01 -14.62 6.33
CA SER A 94 10.75 -15.22 7.43
C SER A 94 9.83 -16.19 8.19
N SER A 95 10.34 -17.37 8.46
CA SER A 95 9.74 -18.32 9.40
C SER A 95 9.70 -17.79 10.85
N LYS A 96 10.24 -16.59 11.07
CA LYS A 96 10.27 -15.91 12.36
C LYS A 96 8.87 -15.43 12.74
N LYS A 97 8.51 -15.61 13.99
CA LYS A 97 7.32 -14.98 14.55
C LYS A 97 7.54 -13.47 14.70
N LEU A 98 6.46 -12.69 14.73
CA LEU A 98 6.52 -11.25 14.95
C LEU A 98 7.39 -10.85 16.16
N SER A 99 7.34 -11.66 17.23
CA SER A 99 8.14 -11.47 18.46
C SER A 99 9.64 -11.74 18.29
N GLU A 100 10.03 -12.32 17.16
CA GLU A 100 11.42 -12.70 16.87
C GLU A 100 12.07 -11.75 15.85
N ILE A 101 11.27 -10.81 15.28
CA ILE A 101 11.77 -9.80 14.35
C ILE A 101 12.60 -8.78 15.14
N ALA A 102 13.87 -8.67 14.81
CA ALA A 102 14.81 -7.79 15.49
C ALA A 102 15.22 -6.62 14.59
N TYR A 103 15.33 -5.44 15.20
CA TYR A 103 15.87 -4.27 14.57
C TYR A 103 17.36 -4.47 14.20
N GLY A 104 17.74 -4.02 13.01
CA GLY A 104 19.11 -4.14 12.50
C GLY A 104 19.40 -5.47 11.80
N GLU A 105 18.64 -6.52 12.10
CA GLU A 105 18.76 -7.83 11.45
C GLU A 105 17.65 -8.07 10.43
N ASP A 106 16.42 -7.67 10.77
CA ASP A 106 15.20 -7.94 9.99
C ASP A 106 14.51 -6.64 9.55
N ASP A 107 15.28 -5.61 9.20
CA ASP A 107 14.77 -4.26 8.92
C ASP A 107 13.70 -4.23 7.81
N ASP A 108 13.83 -5.07 6.79
CA ASP A 108 12.86 -5.11 5.69
C ASP A 108 11.52 -5.72 6.12
N GLU A 109 11.56 -6.77 6.93
CA GLU A 109 10.38 -7.38 7.53
C GLU A 109 9.73 -6.42 8.53
N LEU A 110 10.52 -5.77 9.36
CA LEU A 110 10.05 -4.79 10.33
C LEU A 110 9.35 -3.61 9.64
N ARG A 111 9.93 -3.08 8.55
CA ARG A 111 9.28 -2.03 7.74
C ARG A 111 7.94 -2.47 7.16
N LYS A 112 7.84 -3.71 6.68
CA LYS A 112 6.57 -4.25 6.15
C LYS A 112 5.51 -4.33 7.26
N VAL A 113 5.88 -4.85 8.44
CA VAL A 113 4.98 -4.95 9.59
C VAL A 113 4.49 -3.58 10.05
N LEU A 114 5.41 -2.62 10.20
CA LEU A 114 5.06 -1.26 10.60
C LEU A 114 4.17 -0.57 9.57
N LEU A 115 4.43 -0.78 8.28
CA LEU A 115 3.59 -0.23 7.23
C LEU A 115 2.17 -0.81 7.26
N LEU A 116 2.03 -2.13 7.42
CA LEU A 116 0.73 -2.77 7.60
C LEU A 116 -0.01 -2.24 8.81
N TYR A 117 0.69 -2.06 9.93
CA TYR A 117 0.12 -1.50 11.15
C TYR A 117 -0.35 -0.04 10.95
N CYS A 118 0.45 0.80 10.31
CA CYS A 118 0.06 2.16 9.96
C CYS A 118 -1.18 2.19 9.04
N MET A 119 -1.28 1.24 8.10
CA MET A 119 -2.45 1.13 7.22
C MET A 119 -3.69 0.74 8.01
N GLU A 120 -3.59 -0.25 8.89
CA GLU A 120 -4.69 -0.70 9.74
C GLU A 120 -5.23 0.45 10.61
N ILE A 121 -4.33 1.17 11.30
CA ILE A 121 -4.72 2.35 12.08
C ILE A 121 -5.38 3.40 11.19
N SER A 122 -4.84 3.66 10.01
CA SER A 122 -5.39 4.65 9.09
C SER A 122 -6.78 4.27 8.60
N MET A 123 -7.04 2.99 8.37
CA MET A 123 -8.37 2.51 7.97
C MET A 123 -9.42 2.64 9.08
N GLN A 124 -9.01 2.52 10.34
CA GLN A 124 -9.90 2.61 11.51
C GLN A 124 -10.22 4.05 11.95
N GLN A 125 -9.51 5.05 11.41
CA GLN A 125 -9.78 6.45 11.74
C GLN A 125 -11.13 6.92 11.21
N VAL A 126 -11.65 8.01 11.81
CA VAL A 126 -12.88 8.67 11.36
C VAL A 126 -12.79 9.08 9.89
N GLN A 127 -13.94 9.16 9.21
CA GLN A 127 -14.02 9.42 7.77
C GLN A 127 -13.28 10.71 7.34
N ASP A 128 -13.31 11.75 8.15
CA ASP A 128 -12.70 13.05 7.85
C ASP A 128 -11.20 13.13 8.18
N ALA A 129 -10.63 12.09 8.80
CA ALA A 129 -9.20 12.06 9.05
C ALA A 129 -8.40 12.00 7.74
N PRO A 130 -7.21 12.62 7.67
CA PRO A 130 -6.37 12.55 6.48
C PRO A 130 -6.08 11.10 6.08
N ASN A 131 -6.12 10.84 4.78
CA ASN A 131 -5.67 9.57 4.25
C ASN A 131 -4.15 9.44 4.33
N PHE A 132 -3.65 8.21 4.39
CA PHE A 132 -2.21 7.95 4.37
C PHE A 132 -1.57 8.53 3.10
N PRO A 133 -0.48 9.30 3.22
CA PRO A 133 0.08 10.05 2.11
C PRO A 133 1.03 9.20 1.24
N PHE A 134 0.52 8.20 0.51
CA PHE A 134 1.32 7.32 -0.35
C PHE A 134 2.23 8.08 -1.33
N HIS A 135 1.79 9.24 -1.84
CA HIS A 135 2.57 10.07 -2.77
C HIS A 135 3.85 10.65 -2.15
N LEU A 136 3.87 10.84 -0.82
CA LEU A 136 5.07 11.29 -0.12
C LEU A 136 6.06 10.15 0.07
N MET A 137 5.56 8.93 0.21
CA MET A 137 6.38 7.74 0.37
C MET A 137 7.25 7.46 -0.86
N ASP A 138 6.72 7.72 -2.06
CA ASP A 138 7.48 7.60 -3.31
C ASP A 138 8.55 8.71 -3.44
N LYS A 139 8.20 9.93 -3.03
CA LYS A 139 9.02 11.13 -3.26
C LYS A 139 10.24 11.22 -2.35
N TYR A 140 10.11 10.79 -1.10
CA TYR A 140 11.13 11.07 -0.08
C TYR A 140 11.98 9.88 0.30
N GLN A 141 11.69 8.67 -0.20
CA GLN A 141 12.33 7.42 0.24
C GLN A 141 12.38 7.28 1.78
N VAL A 142 11.45 7.97 2.46
CA VAL A 142 11.47 8.17 3.90
C VAL A 142 10.92 6.93 4.58
N TYR A 143 11.81 5.97 4.77
CA TYR A 143 11.55 4.83 5.63
C TYR A 143 12.77 4.59 6.50
N SER A 144 13.14 5.60 7.28
CA SER A 144 14.01 5.35 8.41
C SER A 144 13.19 4.66 9.50
N LEU A 145 13.70 3.57 10.01
CA LEU A 145 13.25 3.05 11.28
C LEU A 145 13.82 3.98 12.34
N GLU A 146 12.97 4.83 12.92
CA GLU A 146 13.39 5.71 14.00
C GLU A 146 13.36 4.97 15.33
N HIS A 147 14.30 5.28 16.18
CA HIS A 147 14.45 4.68 17.49
C HIS A 147 13.91 5.62 18.54
N ILE A 148 13.18 5.07 19.49
CA ILE A 148 12.80 5.78 20.73
C ILE A 148 14.04 5.97 21.63
N HIS A 149 15.01 5.06 21.51
CA HIS A 149 16.29 5.14 22.23
C HIS A 149 17.47 5.07 21.25
N PRO A 150 18.56 5.84 21.47
CA PRO A 150 19.75 5.75 20.65
C PRO A 150 20.38 4.36 20.77
N GLN A 151 20.73 3.73 19.64
CA GLN A 151 21.36 2.40 19.61
C GLN A 151 22.74 2.39 20.32
N ASN A 152 23.44 3.51 20.27
CA ASN A 152 24.74 3.67 20.91
C ASN A 152 24.60 4.56 22.14
N LEU A 153 24.31 3.95 23.28
CA LEU A 153 24.33 4.65 24.57
C LEU A 153 25.72 5.23 24.92
N LYS A 154 26.78 4.84 24.20
CA LYS A 154 28.14 5.35 24.44
C LYS A 154 28.33 6.80 24.02
N ASP A 155 27.53 7.30 23.08
CA ASP A 155 27.61 8.67 22.55
C ASP A 155 26.48 9.59 23.06
N ALA A 156 25.49 9.04 23.75
CA ALA A 156 24.42 9.79 24.38
C ALA A 156 24.63 9.77 25.89
N GLU A 157 25.21 10.86 26.41
CA GLU A 157 25.22 11.16 27.85
C GLU A 157 23.80 11.46 28.39
N ILE A 158 22.83 10.63 28.03
CA ILE A 158 21.47 10.72 28.56
C ILE A 158 21.45 9.84 29.80
N ASP A 159 21.56 10.48 30.97
CA ASP A 159 21.46 9.77 32.21
C ASP A 159 20.01 9.31 32.51
N PHE A 160 19.89 8.38 33.43
CA PHE A 160 18.60 7.79 33.80
C PHE A 160 17.62 8.83 34.37
N GLU A 161 18.11 9.88 35.02
CA GLU A 161 17.28 10.96 35.59
C GLU A 161 16.69 11.85 34.50
N THR A 162 17.46 12.12 33.45
CA THR A 162 16.99 12.83 32.25
C THR A 162 15.89 12.04 31.55
N LEU A 163 16.08 10.71 31.35
CA LEU A 163 15.04 9.86 30.76
C LEU A 163 13.78 9.85 31.62
N LYS A 164 13.91 9.78 32.94
CA LYS A 164 12.79 9.76 33.87
C LYS A 164 11.97 11.07 33.78
N SER A 165 12.64 12.21 33.63
CA SER A 165 11.97 13.52 33.50
C SER A 165 11.11 13.65 32.22
N TRP A 166 11.26 12.79 31.25
CA TRP A 166 10.43 12.78 30.03
C TRP A 166 9.12 12.01 30.21
N TYR A 167 8.99 11.22 31.27
CA TYR A 167 7.82 10.39 31.56
C TYR A 167 6.98 10.90 32.75
N GLU A 168 7.45 11.93 33.46
CA GLU A 168 6.69 12.65 34.49
C GLU A 168 6.06 13.93 33.93
#